data_b1328e1da4d9074823d6f1b9cbe369f0
#
_entry.id   b1328e1da4d9074823d6f1b9cbe369f0
#
_cell.length_a   1.000
_cell.length_b   1.000
_cell.length_c   1.000
_cell.angle_alpha   90.00
_cell.angle_beta   90.00
_cell.angle_gamma   90.00
#
_symmetry.space_group_name_H-M   'P 1'
#
loop_
_entity.id
_entity.type
_entity.pdbx_description
1 polymer ?
#
loop_
_entity_poly.entity_id
_entity_poly.type
_entity_poly.pdbx_seq_one_letter_code
_entity_poly.pdbx_strand_id
1 'polypeptide(L)'
;LVIGALYGSISGYCGGRVDTIMQRIVEIIYTIPEVLIILLLGSTLKPIFEEFQNSGDGFLQQMVTLLGANLISIFITFGLLYWVTMSRLIRGQILQLKQQEYATAARALGASGGRIIKRHLLPNCIGQIVTTTFLQIPSAIFTESFLSFLGMGVSAPMTSLGSMCSDGLKGLTTYPYRLFIPAAILSVMILCLNLFGDGLRDALDPRLKK
;
A
#
# COMPACT_ATOMS: atom_id res chain seq x y z
N LEU A 1 2.13 1.50 -5.58
CA LEU A 1 0.89 1.96 -6.24
C LEU A 1 1.08 2.14 -7.74
N VAL A 2 2.05 2.93 -8.21
CA VAL A 2 2.34 3.14 -9.64
C VAL A 2 2.62 1.82 -10.36
N ILE A 3 3.45 0.97 -9.78
CA ILE A 3 3.75 -0.38 -10.31
C ILE A 3 2.46 -1.18 -10.48
N GLY A 4 1.59 -1.19 -9.46
CA GLY A 4 0.31 -1.91 -9.50
C GLY A 4 -0.64 -1.36 -10.57
N ALA A 5 -0.73 -0.04 -10.72
CA ALA A 5 -1.56 0.58 -11.75
C ALA A 5 -1.08 0.23 -13.17
N LEU A 6 0.23 0.27 -13.42
CA LEU A 6 0.80 -0.13 -14.71
C LEU A 6 0.63 -1.63 -14.97
N TYR A 7 0.95 -2.46 -13.98
CA TYR A 7 0.81 -3.92 -14.07
C TYR A 7 -0.63 -4.33 -14.36
N GLY A 8 -1.59 -3.81 -13.57
CA GLY A 8 -3.01 -4.07 -13.77
C GLY A 8 -3.53 -3.57 -15.11
N SER A 9 -3.03 -2.43 -15.58
CA SER A 9 -3.41 -1.88 -16.88
C SER A 9 -2.94 -2.76 -18.04
N ILE A 10 -1.70 -3.24 -18.01
CA ILE A 10 -1.16 -4.14 -19.04
C ILE A 10 -1.92 -5.47 -19.02
N SER A 11 -2.09 -6.07 -17.85
CA SER A 11 -2.82 -7.32 -17.65
C SER A 11 -4.25 -7.20 -18.18
N GLY A 12 -5.02 -6.20 -17.75
CA GLY A 12 -6.39 -5.99 -18.16
C GLY A 12 -6.57 -5.67 -19.65
N TYR A 13 -5.62 -4.90 -20.25
CA TYR A 13 -5.69 -4.53 -21.65
C TYR A 13 -5.33 -5.70 -22.57
N CYS A 14 -4.20 -6.36 -22.35
CA CYS A 14 -3.73 -7.48 -23.18
C CYS A 14 -4.69 -8.67 -23.14
N GLY A 15 -5.17 -9.05 -21.95
CA GLY A 15 -6.06 -10.21 -21.80
C GLY A 15 -5.40 -11.54 -22.13
N GLY A 16 -6.21 -12.60 -22.27
CA GLY A 16 -5.75 -13.91 -22.71
C GLY A 16 -4.61 -14.49 -21.85
N ARG A 17 -3.61 -15.11 -22.51
CA ARG A 17 -2.48 -15.77 -21.83
C ARG A 17 -1.61 -14.81 -21.02
N VAL A 18 -1.43 -13.56 -21.49
CA VAL A 18 -0.65 -12.54 -20.78
C VAL A 18 -1.31 -12.21 -19.44
N ASP A 19 -2.60 -11.95 -19.46
CA ASP A 19 -3.39 -11.70 -18.26
C ASP A 19 -3.33 -12.90 -17.30
N THR A 20 -3.50 -14.11 -17.79
CA THR A 20 -3.45 -15.33 -16.98
C THR A 20 -2.10 -15.48 -16.27
N ILE A 21 -0.98 -15.31 -16.98
CA ILE A 21 0.37 -15.44 -16.40
C ILE A 21 0.59 -14.33 -15.36
N MET A 22 0.26 -13.09 -15.71
CA MET A 22 0.41 -11.95 -14.80
C MET A 22 -0.43 -12.12 -13.53
N GLN A 23 -1.67 -12.61 -13.63
CA GLN A 23 -2.51 -12.87 -12.46
C GLN A 23 -2.00 -14.04 -11.61
N ARG A 24 -1.38 -15.07 -12.20
CA ARG A 24 -0.74 -16.15 -11.42
C ARG A 24 0.38 -15.64 -10.53
N ILE A 25 1.21 -14.70 -11.03
CA ILE A 25 2.25 -14.06 -10.21
C ILE A 25 1.62 -13.31 -9.02
N VAL A 26 0.58 -12.53 -9.28
CA VAL A 26 -0.17 -11.80 -8.26
C VAL A 26 -0.79 -12.77 -7.23
N GLU A 27 -1.38 -13.87 -7.67
CA GLU A 27 -1.99 -14.89 -6.81
C GLU A 27 -0.97 -15.56 -5.89
N ILE A 28 0.21 -15.92 -6.41
CA ILE A 28 1.29 -16.51 -5.60
C ILE A 28 1.68 -15.56 -4.46
N ILE A 29 1.89 -14.28 -4.75
CA ILE A 29 2.25 -13.30 -3.72
C ILE A 29 1.10 -13.14 -2.70
N TYR A 30 -0.15 -13.10 -3.18
CA TYR A 30 -1.32 -12.88 -2.33
C TYR A 30 -1.70 -14.10 -1.47
N THR A 31 -1.26 -15.30 -1.84
CA THR A 31 -1.54 -16.54 -1.07
C THR A 31 -0.78 -16.56 0.26
N ILE A 32 0.35 -15.88 0.34
CA ILE A 32 1.14 -15.82 1.58
C ILE A 32 0.52 -14.76 2.49
N PRO A 33 0.26 -15.07 3.78
CA PRO A 33 -0.24 -14.07 4.72
C PRO A 33 0.66 -12.84 4.77
N GLU A 34 0.06 -11.66 4.54
CA GLU A 34 0.78 -10.37 4.46
C GLU A 34 1.71 -10.15 5.66
N VAL A 35 1.21 -10.39 6.86
CA VAL A 35 1.99 -10.22 8.10
C VAL A 35 3.25 -11.09 8.10
N LEU A 36 3.17 -12.34 7.61
CA LEU A 36 4.35 -13.22 7.53
C LEU A 36 5.40 -12.68 6.56
N ILE A 37 4.98 -12.16 5.39
CA ILE A 37 5.91 -11.56 4.43
C ILE A 37 6.59 -10.34 5.06
N ILE A 38 5.83 -9.49 5.75
CA ILE A 38 6.36 -8.29 6.39
C ILE A 38 7.38 -8.66 7.47
N LEU A 39 7.07 -9.67 8.28
CA LEU A 39 7.99 -10.15 9.33
C LEU A 39 9.27 -10.74 8.74
N LEU A 40 9.16 -11.59 7.71
CA LEU A 40 10.32 -12.21 7.06
C LEU A 40 11.19 -11.17 6.34
N LEU A 41 10.60 -10.32 5.52
CA LEU A 41 11.35 -9.28 4.81
C LEU A 41 11.88 -8.22 5.77
N GLY A 42 11.10 -7.81 6.76
CA GLY A 42 11.55 -6.88 7.79
C GLY A 42 12.76 -7.42 8.56
N SER A 43 12.72 -8.67 9.00
CA SER A 43 13.84 -9.29 9.71
C SER A 43 15.10 -9.50 8.86
N THR A 44 14.94 -9.71 7.54
CA THR A 44 16.08 -9.88 6.62
C THR A 44 16.65 -8.56 6.15
N LEU A 45 15.80 -7.54 5.93
CA LEU A 45 16.24 -6.22 5.48
C LEU A 45 16.84 -5.37 6.60
N LYS A 46 16.36 -5.54 7.84
CA LYS A 46 16.86 -4.79 9.00
C LYS A 46 18.39 -4.84 9.16
N PRO A 47 19.05 -6.01 9.25
CA PRO A 47 20.51 -6.07 9.42
C PRO A 47 21.26 -5.45 8.24
N ILE A 48 20.73 -5.54 7.02
CA ILE A 48 21.31 -4.89 5.84
C ILE A 48 21.31 -3.36 6.03
N PHE A 49 20.22 -2.79 6.50
CA PHE A 49 20.14 -1.34 6.74
C PHE A 49 20.93 -0.91 7.97
N GLU A 50 21.06 -1.73 9.00
CA GLU A 50 21.94 -1.46 10.15
C GLU A 50 23.42 -1.44 9.71
N GLU A 51 23.83 -2.30 8.80
CA GLU A 51 25.17 -2.29 8.22
C GLU A 51 25.40 -1.02 7.39
N PHE A 52 24.43 -0.59 6.57
CA PHE A 52 24.50 0.68 5.84
C PHE A 52 24.57 1.90 6.77
N GLN A 53 23.90 1.86 7.92
CA GLN A 53 23.98 2.93 8.92
C GLN A 53 25.39 3.10 9.46
N ASN A 54 26.12 1.99 9.65
CA ASN A 54 27.44 1.97 10.30
C ASN A 54 28.61 2.18 9.31
N SER A 55 28.46 1.81 8.06
CA SER A 55 29.56 1.75 7.09
C SER A 55 29.30 2.52 5.78
N GLY A 56 28.09 3.03 5.56
CA GLY A 56 27.74 3.75 4.34
C GLY A 56 28.05 5.23 4.42
N ASP A 57 28.35 5.83 3.25
CA ASP A 57 28.44 7.28 3.06
C ASP A 57 27.34 7.72 2.08
N GLY A 58 26.63 8.79 2.42
CA GLY A 58 25.71 9.44 1.49
C GLY A 58 24.26 9.51 1.92
N PHE A 59 23.35 9.79 0.95
CA PHE A 59 21.92 10.04 1.17
C PHE A 59 21.18 8.86 1.83
N LEU A 60 21.52 7.64 1.44
CA LEU A 60 20.90 6.42 2.03
C LEU A 60 21.25 6.28 3.51
N GLN A 61 22.49 6.54 3.90
CA GLN A 61 22.89 6.51 5.31
C GLN A 61 22.13 7.56 6.12
N GLN A 62 21.98 8.78 5.60
CA GLN A 62 21.19 9.82 6.28
C GLN A 62 19.73 9.41 6.46
N MET A 63 19.13 8.80 5.44
CA MET A 63 17.75 8.28 5.53
C MET A 63 17.62 7.16 6.58
N VAL A 64 18.57 6.21 6.61
CA VAL A 64 18.56 5.12 7.59
C VAL A 64 18.78 5.66 9.02
N THR A 65 19.64 6.66 9.18
CA THR A 65 19.90 7.29 10.48
C THR A 65 18.70 8.08 10.98
N LEU A 66 17.96 8.78 10.09
CA LEU A 66 16.79 9.57 10.44
C LEU A 66 15.55 8.72 10.73
N LEU A 67 15.29 7.70 9.92
CA LEU A 67 14.06 6.91 9.98
C LEU A 67 14.23 5.60 10.77
N GLY A 68 15.46 5.15 10.95
CA GLY A 68 15.75 3.85 11.54
C GLY A 68 15.59 2.69 10.54
N ALA A 69 16.44 1.68 10.68
CA ALA A 69 16.48 0.50 9.81
C ALA A 69 15.13 -0.25 9.76
N ASN A 70 14.45 -0.35 10.90
CA ASN A 70 13.16 -1.04 11.00
C ASN A 70 12.08 -0.36 10.16
N LEU A 71 11.92 0.96 10.27
CA LEU A 71 10.88 1.70 9.56
C LEU A 71 11.10 1.64 8.05
N ILE A 72 12.35 1.75 7.60
CA ILE A 72 12.70 1.63 6.18
C ILE A 72 12.39 0.23 5.67
N SER A 73 12.74 -0.81 6.43
CA SER A 73 12.42 -2.19 6.07
C SER A 73 10.92 -2.42 5.91
N ILE A 74 10.10 -1.86 6.80
CA ILE A 74 8.64 -1.92 6.71
C ILE A 74 8.14 -1.17 5.48
N PHE A 75 8.63 0.03 5.19
CA PHE A 75 8.22 0.80 4.01
C PHE A 75 8.55 0.10 2.70
N ILE A 76 9.73 -0.51 2.60
CA ILE A 76 10.10 -1.28 1.41
C ILE A 76 9.18 -2.49 1.26
N THR A 77 8.90 -3.18 2.35
CA THR A 77 8.01 -4.35 2.33
C THR A 77 6.59 -3.95 1.93
N PHE A 78 6.04 -2.85 2.44
CA PHE A 78 4.76 -2.31 1.99
C PHE A 78 4.78 -1.95 0.50
N GLY A 79 5.87 -1.33 0.03
CA GLY A 79 6.05 -1.03 -1.39
C GLY A 79 6.01 -2.29 -2.27
N LEU A 80 6.58 -3.39 -1.77
CA LEU A 80 6.60 -4.68 -2.46
C LEU A 80 5.27 -5.45 -2.40
N LEU A 81 4.38 -5.15 -1.45
CA LEU A 81 3.12 -5.86 -1.27
C LEU A 81 1.91 -5.09 -1.80
N TYR A 82 1.82 -3.79 -1.51
CA TYR A 82 0.60 -3.01 -1.78
C TYR A 82 0.33 -2.74 -3.26
N TRP A 83 1.31 -2.98 -4.15
CA TRP A 83 1.05 -2.92 -5.59
C TRP A 83 0.12 -4.05 -6.06
N VAL A 84 0.08 -5.17 -5.36
CA VAL A 84 -0.75 -6.34 -5.69
C VAL A 84 -2.23 -5.99 -5.66
N THR A 85 -2.70 -5.37 -4.57
CA THR A 85 -4.09 -4.93 -4.43
C THR A 85 -4.47 -3.91 -5.51
N MET A 86 -3.58 -2.92 -5.76
CA MET A 86 -3.78 -1.93 -6.81
C MET A 86 -3.86 -2.59 -8.19
N SER A 87 -3.01 -3.59 -8.48
CA SER A 87 -2.99 -4.25 -9.78
C SER A 87 -4.28 -4.98 -10.08
N ARG A 88 -4.86 -5.68 -9.11
CA ARG A 88 -6.15 -6.38 -9.27
C ARG A 88 -7.29 -5.41 -9.53
N LEU A 89 -7.32 -4.33 -8.78
CA LEU A 89 -8.37 -3.31 -8.90
C LEU A 89 -8.32 -2.62 -10.26
N ILE A 90 -7.15 -2.15 -10.67
CA ILE A 90 -6.98 -1.47 -11.97
C ILE A 90 -7.23 -2.42 -13.13
N ARG A 91 -6.79 -3.68 -13.03
CA ARG A 91 -7.14 -4.70 -14.03
C ARG A 91 -8.66 -4.81 -14.22
N GLY A 92 -9.44 -4.89 -13.12
CA GLY A 92 -10.89 -4.94 -13.18
C GLY A 92 -11.51 -3.73 -13.88
N GLN A 93 -11.02 -2.54 -13.57
CA GLN A 93 -11.44 -1.29 -14.23
C GLN A 93 -11.09 -1.28 -15.73
N ILE A 94 -9.86 -1.65 -16.09
CA ILE A 94 -9.41 -1.69 -17.48
C ILE A 94 -10.22 -2.69 -18.31
N LEU A 95 -10.60 -3.84 -17.74
CA LEU A 95 -11.45 -4.82 -18.43
C LEU A 95 -12.82 -4.23 -18.80
N GLN A 96 -13.40 -3.37 -17.95
CA GLN A 96 -14.64 -2.68 -18.22
C GLN A 96 -14.44 -1.52 -19.22
N LEU A 97 -13.43 -0.69 -18.98
CA LEU A 97 -13.19 0.52 -19.79
C LEU A 97 -12.76 0.21 -21.22
N LYS A 98 -12.03 -0.89 -21.46
CA LYS A 98 -11.61 -1.27 -22.83
C LYS A 98 -12.74 -1.69 -23.75
N GLN A 99 -13.93 -1.95 -23.19
CA GLN A 99 -15.15 -2.29 -23.94
C GLN A 99 -15.99 -1.05 -24.31
N GLN A 100 -15.65 0.12 -23.76
CA GLN A 100 -16.36 1.36 -24.02
C GLN A 100 -16.12 1.84 -25.47
N GLU A 101 -17.11 2.57 -26.01
CA GLU A 101 -17.10 3.05 -27.41
C GLU A 101 -15.87 3.88 -27.73
N TYR A 102 -15.44 4.79 -26.83
CA TYR A 102 -14.26 5.63 -27.06
C TYR A 102 -12.95 4.82 -27.19
N ALA A 103 -12.84 3.71 -26.46
CA ALA A 103 -11.67 2.83 -26.54
C ALA A 103 -11.65 2.02 -27.83
N THR A 104 -12.84 1.59 -28.28
CA THR A 104 -13.04 0.89 -29.56
C THR A 104 -12.80 1.83 -30.73
N ALA A 105 -13.32 3.06 -30.68
CA ALA A 105 -13.10 4.08 -31.70
C ALA A 105 -11.60 4.44 -31.83
N ALA A 106 -10.89 4.63 -30.71
CA ALA A 106 -9.45 4.88 -30.73
C ALA A 106 -8.68 3.76 -31.40
N ARG A 107 -9.09 2.49 -31.17
CA ARG A 107 -8.50 1.31 -31.83
C ARG A 107 -8.78 1.29 -33.34
N ALA A 108 -10.00 1.60 -33.74
CA ALA A 108 -10.38 1.67 -35.15
C ALA A 108 -9.59 2.75 -35.91
N LEU A 109 -9.24 3.84 -35.24
CA LEU A 109 -8.39 4.92 -35.76
C LEU A 109 -6.89 4.58 -35.74
N GLY A 110 -6.50 3.34 -35.42
CA GLY A 110 -5.12 2.88 -35.48
C GLY A 110 -4.25 3.27 -34.26
N ALA A 111 -4.85 3.68 -33.12
CA ALA A 111 -4.07 3.95 -31.93
C ALA A 111 -3.40 2.68 -31.36
N SER A 112 -2.11 2.78 -31.05
CA SER A 112 -1.38 1.66 -30.42
C SER A 112 -1.92 1.37 -29.01
N GLY A 113 -1.80 0.10 -28.55
CA GLY A 113 -2.29 -0.32 -27.25
C GLY A 113 -1.74 0.51 -26.10
N GLY A 114 -0.44 0.83 -26.12
CA GLY A 114 0.18 1.70 -25.11
C GLY A 114 -0.41 3.13 -25.10
N ARG A 115 -0.74 3.67 -26.28
CA ARG A 115 -1.42 4.97 -26.39
C ARG A 115 -2.84 4.91 -25.82
N ILE A 116 -3.58 3.85 -26.10
CA ILE A 116 -4.93 3.65 -25.56
C ILE A 116 -4.90 3.57 -24.03
N ILE A 117 -3.99 2.75 -23.46
CA ILE A 117 -3.82 2.64 -22.01
C ILE A 117 -3.51 4.01 -21.41
N LYS A 118 -2.44 4.69 -21.88
CA LYS A 118 -1.94 5.92 -21.28
C LYS A 118 -2.88 7.11 -21.43
N ARG A 119 -3.55 7.26 -22.60
CA ARG A 119 -4.32 8.47 -22.93
C ARG A 119 -5.83 8.32 -22.72
N HIS A 120 -6.33 7.08 -22.71
CA HIS A 120 -7.78 6.86 -22.65
C HIS A 120 -8.22 6.02 -21.45
N LEU A 121 -7.47 4.99 -21.06
CA LEU A 121 -7.90 4.09 -19.98
C LEU A 121 -7.41 4.54 -18.60
N LEU A 122 -6.11 4.74 -18.42
CA LEU A 122 -5.54 5.17 -17.13
C LEU A 122 -6.11 6.47 -16.58
N PRO A 123 -6.30 7.55 -17.39
CA PRO A 123 -6.92 8.77 -16.88
C PRO A 123 -8.34 8.55 -16.33
N ASN A 124 -9.09 7.62 -16.90
CA ASN A 124 -10.41 7.26 -16.39
C ASN A 124 -10.38 6.35 -15.15
N CYS A 125 -9.19 5.85 -14.76
CA CYS A 125 -8.99 5.11 -13.51
C CYS A 125 -8.47 5.99 -12.36
N ILE A 126 -8.17 7.28 -12.59
CA ILE A 126 -7.52 8.15 -11.58
C ILE A 126 -8.36 8.21 -10.30
N GLY A 127 -9.67 8.40 -10.39
CA GLY A 127 -10.56 8.43 -9.24
C GLY A 127 -10.41 7.15 -8.39
N GLN A 128 -10.41 6.00 -9.03
CA GLN A 128 -10.25 4.71 -8.36
C GLN A 128 -8.84 4.52 -7.77
N ILE A 129 -7.80 4.98 -8.48
CA ILE A 129 -6.42 4.94 -7.98
C ILE A 129 -6.29 5.79 -6.72
N VAL A 130 -6.81 7.01 -6.74
CA VAL A 130 -6.76 7.94 -5.61
C VAL A 130 -7.50 7.37 -4.41
N THR A 131 -8.75 6.95 -4.58
CA THR A 131 -9.55 6.35 -3.49
C THR A 131 -8.89 5.14 -2.87
N THR A 132 -8.41 4.21 -3.70
CA THR A 132 -7.72 3.00 -3.19
C THR A 132 -6.44 3.35 -2.46
N THR A 133 -5.69 4.36 -2.94
CA THR A 133 -4.50 4.84 -2.25
C THR A 133 -4.84 5.35 -0.85
N PHE A 134 -5.88 6.16 -0.74
CA PHE A 134 -6.31 6.70 0.57
C PHE A 134 -6.81 5.62 1.52
N LEU A 135 -7.55 4.62 1.02
CA LEU A 135 -8.02 3.50 1.84
C LEU A 135 -6.90 2.54 2.26
N GLN A 136 -5.76 2.52 1.57
CA GLN A 136 -4.59 1.75 1.99
C GLN A 136 -3.80 2.41 3.12
N ILE A 137 -3.90 3.73 3.32
CA ILE A 137 -3.18 4.44 4.39
C ILE A 137 -3.58 3.95 5.78
N PRO A 138 -4.88 3.87 6.16
CA PRO A 138 -5.29 3.32 7.46
C PRO A 138 -4.78 1.89 7.69
N SER A 139 -4.83 1.05 6.66
CA SER A 139 -4.34 -0.33 6.73
C SER A 139 -2.84 -0.39 7.00
N ALA A 140 -2.05 0.46 6.33
CA ALA A 140 -0.61 0.55 6.54
C ALA A 140 -0.26 1.02 7.97
N ILE A 141 -0.98 2.04 8.47
CA ILE A 141 -0.81 2.55 9.83
C ILE A 141 -1.16 1.47 10.86
N PHE A 142 -2.26 0.76 10.65
CA PHE A 142 -2.66 -0.34 11.53
C PHE A 142 -1.59 -1.45 11.55
N THR A 143 -1.13 -1.87 10.37
CA THR A 143 -0.13 -2.94 10.24
C THR A 143 1.21 -2.54 10.87
N GLU A 144 1.68 -1.29 10.66
CA GLU A 144 2.88 -0.76 11.33
C GLU A 144 2.70 -0.77 12.85
N SER A 145 1.58 -0.24 13.34
CA SER A 145 1.30 -0.17 14.79
C SER A 145 1.18 -1.55 15.41
N PHE A 146 0.61 -2.51 14.71
CA PHE A 146 0.53 -3.91 15.13
C PHE A 146 1.92 -4.56 15.21
N LEU A 147 2.78 -4.35 14.21
CA LEU A 147 4.16 -4.85 14.23
C LEU A 147 4.97 -4.21 15.35
N SER A 148 4.81 -2.90 15.56
CA SER A 148 5.46 -2.16 16.65
C SER A 148 4.98 -2.63 18.02
N PHE A 149 3.69 -2.94 18.17
CA PHE A 149 3.14 -3.55 19.38
C PHE A 149 3.77 -4.93 19.67
N LEU A 150 4.04 -5.73 18.65
CA LEU A 150 4.74 -7.01 18.78
C LEU A 150 6.26 -6.86 18.99
N GLY A 151 6.79 -5.64 18.99
CA GLY A 151 8.23 -5.37 19.14
C GLY A 151 9.05 -5.56 17.86
N MET A 152 8.39 -5.74 16.72
CA MET A 152 9.03 -5.97 15.40
C MET A 152 8.92 -4.75 14.47
N GLY A 153 8.37 -3.64 14.95
CA GLY A 153 8.20 -2.40 14.22
C GLY A 153 9.24 -1.35 14.60
N VAL A 154 8.77 -0.12 14.80
CA VAL A 154 9.60 1.02 15.16
C VAL A 154 10.26 0.79 16.52
N SER A 155 11.56 1.02 16.60
CA SER A 155 12.35 0.87 17.83
C SER A 155 12.99 2.20 18.24
N ALA A 156 13.41 2.28 19.51
CA ALA A 156 14.09 3.45 20.05
C ALA A 156 15.28 3.87 19.14
N PRO A 157 15.53 5.19 19.01
CA PRO A 157 14.91 6.32 19.73
C PRO A 157 13.53 6.76 19.20
N MET A 158 13.05 6.19 18.11
CA MET A 158 11.74 6.52 17.55
C MET A 158 10.63 5.75 18.28
N THR A 159 9.44 6.36 18.32
CA THR A 159 8.24 5.77 18.93
C THR A 159 7.09 5.78 17.95
N SER A 160 6.21 4.78 18.05
CA SER A 160 4.93 4.74 17.35
C SER A 160 3.79 4.50 18.35
N LEU A 161 2.55 4.70 17.92
CA LEU A 161 1.39 4.38 18.77
C LEU A 161 1.37 2.91 19.16
N GLY A 162 1.82 2.03 18.27
CA GLY A 162 1.94 0.60 18.56
C GLY A 162 2.99 0.30 19.62
N SER A 163 4.19 0.89 19.54
CA SER A 163 5.24 0.70 20.54
C SER A 163 4.82 1.27 21.90
N MET A 164 4.10 2.42 21.93
CA MET A 164 3.53 2.98 23.15
C MET A 164 2.50 2.05 23.79
N CYS A 165 1.67 1.38 22.98
CA CYS A 165 0.73 0.35 23.47
C CYS A 165 1.48 -0.84 24.07
N SER A 166 2.57 -1.29 23.43
CA SER A 166 3.40 -2.39 23.94
C SER A 166 4.02 -2.07 25.30
N ASP A 167 4.56 -0.88 25.46
CA ASP A 167 5.10 -0.41 26.73
C ASP A 167 4.04 -0.20 27.80
N GLY A 168 2.85 0.32 27.38
CA GLY A 168 1.70 0.48 28.28
C GLY A 168 1.16 -0.85 28.81
N LEU A 169 1.26 -1.94 28.03
CA LEU A 169 0.82 -3.27 28.43
C LEU A 169 1.61 -3.80 29.64
N LYS A 170 2.91 -3.49 29.72
CA LYS A 170 3.79 -3.91 30.83
C LYS A 170 3.33 -3.34 32.18
N GLY A 171 2.67 -2.19 32.15
CA GLY A 171 2.18 -1.50 33.35
C GLY A 171 0.66 -1.50 33.49
N LEU A 172 -0.06 -2.39 32.82
CA LEU A 172 -1.52 -2.36 32.70
C LEU A 172 -2.26 -2.32 34.05
N THR A 173 -1.78 -3.05 35.03
CA THR A 173 -2.39 -3.12 36.37
C THR A 173 -2.19 -1.85 37.21
N THR A 174 -1.08 -1.12 36.98
CA THR A 174 -0.72 0.05 37.78
C THR A 174 -1.11 1.36 37.06
N TYR A 175 -0.92 1.39 35.74
CA TYR A 175 -1.12 2.60 34.92
C TYR A 175 -1.89 2.28 33.63
N PRO A 176 -3.15 1.85 33.68
CA PRO A 176 -3.92 1.40 32.53
C PRO A 176 -4.04 2.46 31.42
N TYR A 177 -4.05 3.73 31.76
CA TYR A 177 -4.14 4.82 30.80
C TYR A 177 -2.99 4.86 29.79
N ARG A 178 -1.81 4.31 30.13
CA ARG A 178 -0.66 4.23 29.20
C ARG A 178 -0.93 3.32 28.01
N LEU A 179 -1.82 2.35 28.15
CA LEU A 179 -2.28 1.50 27.04
C LEU A 179 -3.50 2.12 26.36
N PHE A 180 -4.50 2.52 27.15
CA PHE A 180 -5.79 2.94 26.59
C PHE A 180 -5.71 4.25 25.80
N ILE A 181 -4.87 5.22 26.19
CA ILE A 181 -4.75 6.48 25.48
C ILE A 181 -4.19 6.30 24.07
N PRO A 182 -3.00 5.69 23.85
CA PRO A 182 -2.49 5.49 22.48
C PRO A 182 -3.37 4.57 21.64
N ALA A 183 -4.00 3.55 22.24
CA ALA A 183 -4.93 2.67 21.54
C ALA A 183 -6.18 3.44 21.06
N ALA A 184 -6.75 4.32 21.91
CA ALA A 184 -7.89 5.17 21.55
C ALA A 184 -7.50 6.16 20.42
N ILE A 185 -6.33 6.80 20.52
CA ILE A 185 -5.82 7.71 19.49
C ILE A 185 -5.67 6.97 18.15
N LEU A 186 -5.06 5.77 18.16
CA LEU A 186 -4.91 4.94 16.96
C LEU A 186 -6.28 4.59 16.35
N SER A 187 -7.22 4.17 17.18
CA SER A 187 -8.59 3.79 16.73
C SER A 187 -9.32 4.97 16.11
N VAL A 188 -9.30 6.14 16.75
CA VAL A 188 -9.93 7.37 16.23
C VAL A 188 -9.26 7.82 14.94
N MET A 189 -7.93 7.79 14.87
CA MET A 189 -7.17 8.17 13.67
C MET A 189 -7.54 7.26 12.48
N ILE A 190 -7.56 5.94 12.67
CA ILE A 190 -7.94 4.97 11.64
C ILE A 190 -9.39 5.21 11.21
N LEU A 191 -10.31 5.41 12.14
CA LEU A 191 -11.71 5.71 11.84
C LEU A 191 -11.84 6.99 10.99
N CYS A 192 -11.20 8.08 11.40
CA CYS A 192 -11.25 9.34 10.66
C CYS A 192 -10.68 9.20 9.24
N LEU A 193 -9.56 8.48 9.08
CA LEU A 193 -8.95 8.24 7.77
C LEU A 193 -9.85 7.36 6.87
N ASN A 194 -10.52 6.36 7.42
CA ASN A 194 -11.48 5.55 6.66
C ASN A 194 -12.68 6.39 6.22
N LEU A 195 -13.30 7.15 7.13
CA LEU A 195 -14.41 8.06 6.79
C LEU A 195 -14.00 9.10 5.74
N PHE A 196 -12.80 9.65 5.84
CA PHE A 196 -12.28 10.56 4.83
C PHE A 196 -12.09 9.86 3.48
N GLY A 197 -11.54 8.64 3.47
CA GLY A 197 -11.37 7.82 2.27
C GLY A 197 -12.70 7.48 1.59
N ASP A 198 -13.73 7.15 2.37
CA ASP A 198 -15.08 6.89 1.87
C ASP A 198 -15.71 8.17 1.29
N GLY A 199 -15.61 9.30 1.98
CA GLY A 199 -16.06 10.61 1.45
C GLY A 199 -15.34 11.00 0.14
N LEU A 200 -14.05 10.72 0.05
CA LEU A 200 -13.28 10.95 -1.18
C LEU A 200 -13.73 10.02 -2.31
N ARG A 201 -14.04 8.77 -2.01
CA ARG A 201 -14.60 7.81 -2.96
C ARG A 201 -15.92 8.32 -3.52
N ASP A 202 -16.84 8.77 -2.67
CA ASP A 202 -18.14 9.27 -3.07
C ASP A 202 -18.01 10.56 -3.92
N ALA A 203 -17.08 11.43 -3.56
CA ALA A 203 -16.82 12.67 -4.32
C ALA A 203 -16.21 12.42 -5.71
N LEU A 204 -15.42 11.36 -5.86
CA LEU A 204 -14.73 11.01 -7.11
C LEU A 204 -15.51 10.01 -7.97
N ASP A 205 -16.59 9.41 -7.47
CA ASP A 205 -17.41 8.48 -8.26
C ASP A 205 -18.30 9.25 -9.25
N PRO A 206 -18.07 9.10 -10.58
CA PRO A 206 -18.88 9.79 -11.59
C PRO A 206 -20.34 9.33 -11.60
N ARG A 207 -20.65 8.17 -11.04
CA ARG A 207 -22.01 7.59 -11.03
C ARG A 207 -22.92 8.27 -10.01
N LEU A 208 -22.36 8.93 -9.01
CA LEU A 208 -23.10 9.68 -7.99
C LEU A 208 -23.39 11.13 -8.41
N LYS A 209 -22.75 11.62 -9.47
CA LYS A 209 -23.07 12.92 -10.06
C LYS A 209 -24.27 12.78 -11.01
N LYS A 210 -25.47 12.78 -10.42
CA LYS A 210 -26.73 13.02 -11.15
C LYS A 210 -27.07 14.50 -11.13
#